data_5e38c1b849cc21ca63b4832648bf8dfe
#
_entry.id   5e38c1b849cc21ca63b4832648bf8dfe
#
_cell.length_a   1.000
_cell.length_b   1.000
_cell.length_c   1.000
_cell.angle_alpha   90.00
_cell.angle_beta   90.00
_cell.angle_gamma   90.00
#
_symmetry.space_group_name_H-M   'P 1'
#
loop_
_entity.id
_entity.type
_entity.pdbx_description
1 polymer ?
#
loop_
_entity_poly.entity_id
_entity_poly.type
_entity_poly.pdbx_seq_one_letter_code
_entity_poly.pdbx_strand_id
1 'polypeptide(L)'
;MNKIKLALLALAMPVVALAQGWPANYGGVMLQGFYWDSFVDSQWSNLESQADELSCFKLIWVPQSGNCNSSYNQMGYTPVYFFDHNSSFGTEKQLRSMISTFKAKGTGIIQDVVINHHNNLGVNGSWVDFPAETYNGVTYQFKSTDICANDD
;
A
#
# COMPACT_ATOMS: atom_id res chain seq x y z
N MET A 1 19.82 58.30 9.16
CA MET A 1 18.76 57.29 9.29
C MET A 1 19.08 56.16 8.31
N ASN A 2 19.73 55.11 8.79
CA ASN A 2 20.14 54.00 7.96
C ASN A 2 19.00 52.99 7.87
N LYS A 3 18.51 52.78 6.65
CA LYS A 3 17.53 51.75 6.36
C LYS A 3 18.26 50.40 6.28
N ILE A 4 18.16 49.63 7.33
CA ILE A 4 18.57 48.22 7.33
C ILE A 4 17.60 47.48 6.41
N LYS A 5 18.08 47.07 5.24
CA LYS A 5 17.36 46.12 4.39
C LYS A 5 17.53 44.75 4.98
N LEU A 6 16.49 44.27 5.63
CA LEU A 6 16.40 42.86 6.08
C LEU A 6 16.24 41.99 4.82
N ALA A 7 17.33 41.40 4.36
CA ALA A 7 17.27 40.38 3.32
C ALA A 7 16.74 39.10 3.96
N LEU A 8 15.48 38.79 3.70
CA LEU A 8 14.92 37.49 4.02
C LEU A 8 15.59 36.47 3.09
N LEU A 9 16.65 35.83 3.58
CA LEU A 9 17.22 34.68 2.89
C LEU A 9 16.24 33.52 3.09
N ALA A 10 15.35 33.33 2.13
CA ALA A 10 14.54 32.13 2.05
C ALA A 10 15.50 30.97 1.83
N LEU A 11 15.82 30.26 2.91
CA LEU A 11 16.50 28.98 2.83
C LEU A 11 15.55 28.01 2.14
N ALA A 12 15.65 27.92 0.81
CA ALA A 12 15.04 26.83 0.06
C ALA A 12 15.82 25.57 0.47
N MET A 13 15.38 24.94 1.54
CA MET A 13 15.78 23.56 1.77
C MET A 13 15.25 22.76 0.57
N PRO A 14 16.12 22.08 -0.18
CA PRO A 14 15.60 21.11 -1.12
C PRO A 14 14.84 20.11 -0.26
N VAL A 15 13.52 20.07 -0.42
CA VAL A 15 12.75 18.90 -0.04
C VAL A 15 13.29 17.83 -0.95
N VAL A 16 14.31 17.10 -0.47
CA VAL A 16 14.68 15.85 -1.07
C VAL A 16 13.46 14.99 -0.83
N ALA A 17 12.58 14.93 -1.83
CA ALA A 17 11.63 13.85 -1.91
C ALA A 17 12.50 12.60 -1.94
N LEU A 18 12.68 12.00 -0.79
CA LEU A 18 13.16 10.63 -0.68
C LEU A 18 12.03 9.79 -1.26
N ALA A 19 11.91 9.80 -2.58
CA ALA A 19 11.36 8.66 -3.26
C ALA A 19 12.20 7.51 -2.73
N GLN A 20 11.64 6.73 -1.82
CA GLN A 20 12.32 5.57 -1.29
C GLN A 20 12.36 4.52 -2.41
N GLY A 21 13.31 4.71 -3.31
CA GLY A 21 13.87 3.61 -4.05
C GLY A 21 14.57 2.64 -3.08
N TRP A 22 15.29 1.70 -3.61
CA TRP A 22 16.18 0.86 -2.82
C TRP A 22 17.00 1.73 -1.87
N PRO A 23 17.16 1.31 -0.61
CA PRO A 23 18.08 1.96 0.29
C PRO A 23 19.44 2.09 -0.38
N ALA A 24 20.04 3.27 -0.34
CA ALA A 24 21.39 3.47 -0.86
C ALA A 24 22.33 2.42 -0.22
N ASN A 25 23.13 1.73 -1.03
CA ASN A 25 24.02 0.66 -0.61
C ASN A 25 23.30 -0.58 -0.02
N TYR A 26 22.11 -0.90 -0.51
CA TYR A 26 21.43 -2.13 -0.10
C TYR A 26 22.23 -3.36 -0.51
N GLY A 27 22.74 -4.10 0.47
CA GLY A 27 23.55 -5.32 0.29
C GLY A 27 22.88 -6.58 0.81
N GLY A 28 21.53 -6.57 0.95
CA GLY A 28 20.77 -7.69 1.47
C GLY A 28 20.02 -8.48 0.40
N VAL A 29 19.33 -9.52 0.84
CA VAL A 29 18.42 -10.31 0.02
C VAL A 29 16.99 -9.90 0.32
N MET A 30 16.18 -9.71 -0.71
CA MET A 30 14.74 -9.54 -0.60
C MET A 30 14.04 -10.87 -0.89
N LEU A 31 13.11 -11.23 -0.02
CA LEU A 31 12.19 -12.33 -0.23
C LEU A 31 10.91 -11.80 -0.88
N GLN A 32 10.42 -12.47 -1.93
CA GLN A 32 9.04 -12.34 -2.34
C GLN A 32 8.19 -13.20 -1.40
N GLY A 33 7.44 -12.55 -0.51
CA GLY A 33 6.68 -13.19 0.57
C GLY A 33 5.32 -13.75 0.15
N PHE A 34 5.08 -13.88 -1.15
CA PHE A 34 3.83 -14.40 -1.72
C PHE A 34 4.07 -14.99 -3.11
N TYR A 35 3.09 -15.74 -3.60
CA TYR A 35 2.99 -16.21 -4.98
C TYR A 35 1.55 -16.11 -5.45
N TRP A 36 1.30 -16.31 -6.73
CA TRP A 36 -0.07 -16.23 -7.26
C TRP A 36 -0.98 -17.23 -6.56
N ASP A 37 -2.19 -16.80 -6.19
CA ASP A 37 -3.19 -17.54 -5.42
C ASP A 37 -2.80 -17.90 -3.98
N SER A 38 -1.75 -17.26 -3.42
CA SER A 38 -1.28 -17.54 -2.05
C SER A 38 -2.06 -16.83 -0.93
N PHE A 39 -3.22 -16.27 -1.22
CA PHE A 39 -4.00 -15.50 -0.24
C PHE A 39 -4.43 -16.31 1.00
N VAL A 40 -4.37 -17.64 0.95
CA VAL A 40 -4.57 -18.51 2.13
C VAL A 40 -3.25 -18.71 2.89
N ASP A 41 -2.15 -18.90 2.16
CA ASP A 41 -0.85 -19.26 2.73
C ASP A 41 -0.06 -18.03 3.20
N SER A 42 -0.17 -16.91 2.48
CA SER A 42 0.55 -15.65 2.76
C SER A 42 -0.26 -14.66 3.58
N GLN A 43 -1.18 -15.14 4.41
CA GLN A 43 -1.92 -14.28 5.33
C GLN A 43 -0.97 -13.56 6.29
N TRP A 44 -1.34 -12.34 6.69
CA TRP A 44 -0.49 -11.50 7.57
C TRP A 44 -0.08 -12.22 8.85
N SER A 45 -1.01 -12.99 9.46
CA SER A 45 -0.72 -13.78 10.65
C SER A 45 0.24 -14.95 10.38
N ASN A 46 0.17 -15.56 9.21
CA ASN A 46 1.07 -16.65 8.84
C ASN A 46 2.48 -16.11 8.61
N LEU A 47 2.63 -15.00 7.89
CA LEU A 47 3.92 -14.35 7.72
C LEU A 47 4.50 -13.89 9.06
N GLU A 48 3.69 -13.31 9.92
CA GLU A 48 4.11 -12.88 11.25
C GLU A 48 4.60 -14.03 12.11
N SER A 49 3.92 -15.19 12.06
CA SER A 49 4.32 -16.37 12.83
C SER A 49 5.67 -16.95 12.42
N GLN A 50 6.12 -16.67 11.20
CA GLN A 50 7.41 -17.09 10.64
C GLN A 50 8.49 -15.99 10.75
N ALA A 51 8.24 -14.95 11.53
CA ALA A 51 9.14 -13.80 11.55
C ALA A 51 10.54 -14.12 12.08
N ASP A 52 10.70 -15.14 12.92
CA ASP A 52 12.02 -15.57 13.39
C ASP A 52 12.87 -16.15 12.26
N GLU A 53 12.29 -17.02 11.45
CA GLU A 53 12.98 -17.66 10.33
C GLU A 53 13.19 -16.66 9.17
N LEU A 54 12.17 -15.85 8.88
CA LEU A 54 12.20 -14.92 7.75
C LEU A 54 13.01 -13.66 8.01
N SER A 55 13.37 -13.36 9.26
CA SER A 55 14.18 -12.18 9.60
C SER A 55 15.64 -12.25 9.11
N CYS A 56 16.07 -13.39 8.55
CA CYS A 56 17.34 -13.48 7.83
C CYS A 56 17.34 -12.64 6.53
N PHE A 57 16.18 -12.35 5.96
CA PHE A 57 16.02 -11.45 4.82
C PHE A 57 15.99 -10.00 5.29
N LYS A 58 16.56 -9.11 4.50
CA LYS A 58 16.55 -7.67 4.81
C LYS A 58 15.25 -6.99 4.44
N LEU A 59 14.60 -7.49 3.40
CA LEU A 59 13.31 -6.99 2.92
C LEU A 59 12.40 -8.17 2.59
N ILE A 60 11.11 -8.00 2.82
CA ILE A 60 10.07 -8.93 2.36
C ILE A 60 9.06 -8.13 1.57
N TRP A 61 8.86 -8.53 0.31
CA TRP A 61 7.83 -7.99 -0.55
C TRP A 61 6.53 -8.75 -0.28
N VAL A 62 5.49 -8.02 0.11
CA VAL A 62 4.16 -8.55 0.44
C VAL A 62 3.11 -8.10 -0.57
N PRO A 63 2.02 -8.86 -0.74
CA PRO A 63 0.99 -8.54 -1.71
C PRO A 63 0.23 -7.25 -1.35
N GLN A 64 -0.55 -6.76 -2.32
CA GLN A 64 -1.43 -5.61 -2.16
C GLN A 64 -2.44 -5.86 -1.02
N SER A 65 -2.60 -4.88 -0.13
CA SER A 65 -3.41 -5.03 1.09
C SER A 65 -4.82 -4.45 1.01
N GLY A 66 -5.13 -3.67 -0.02
CA GLY A 66 -6.45 -3.04 -0.16
C GLY A 66 -7.56 -4.06 -0.39
N ASN A 67 -8.73 -3.77 0.15
CA ASN A 67 -9.91 -4.60 -0.02
C ASN A 67 -10.43 -4.54 -1.46
N CYS A 68 -10.58 -5.70 -2.07
CA CYS A 68 -11.08 -5.85 -3.45
C CYS A 68 -12.58 -6.10 -3.53
N ASN A 69 -13.23 -6.43 -2.42
CA ASN A 69 -14.63 -6.82 -2.38
C ASN A 69 -15.01 -7.83 -3.49
N SER A 70 -14.09 -8.74 -3.81
CA SER A 70 -14.21 -9.65 -4.94
C SER A 70 -13.83 -11.06 -4.53
N SER A 71 -14.73 -12.00 -4.78
CA SER A 71 -14.49 -13.41 -4.50
C SER A 71 -13.53 -14.08 -5.50
N TYR A 72 -13.30 -13.48 -6.66
CA TYR A 72 -12.45 -14.06 -7.70
C TYR A 72 -11.05 -13.43 -7.80
N ASN A 73 -10.84 -12.26 -7.18
CA ASN A 73 -9.52 -11.63 -7.17
C ASN A 73 -9.04 -11.38 -5.75
N GLN A 74 -8.77 -12.47 -5.07
CA GLN A 74 -8.33 -12.43 -3.68
C GLN A 74 -6.87 -12.01 -3.53
N MET A 75 -6.10 -11.95 -4.62
CA MET A 75 -4.73 -11.44 -4.61
C MET A 75 -4.62 -9.91 -4.51
N GLY A 76 -5.73 -9.19 -4.63
CA GLY A 76 -5.76 -7.76 -4.39
C GLY A 76 -5.54 -6.87 -5.62
N TYR A 77 -5.41 -7.42 -6.83
CA TYR A 77 -5.06 -6.66 -8.03
C TYR A 77 -6.23 -5.96 -8.73
N THR A 78 -7.42 -6.02 -8.14
CA THR A 78 -8.60 -5.24 -8.56
C THR A 78 -9.21 -4.52 -7.36
N PRO A 79 -8.49 -3.57 -6.74
CA PRO A 79 -8.97 -2.90 -5.54
C PRO A 79 -10.26 -2.11 -5.82
N VAL A 80 -11.15 -2.10 -4.85
CA VAL A 80 -12.38 -1.32 -4.84
C VAL A 80 -12.26 -0.18 -3.83
N TYR A 81 -11.61 -0.45 -2.72
CA TYR A 81 -11.44 0.48 -1.61
C TYR A 81 -10.05 1.09 -1.61
N PHE A 82 -9.94 2.38 -1.26
CA PHE A 82 -8.69 3.12 -1.20
C PHE A 82 -8.06 3.11 0.19
N PHE A 83 -8.89 3.02 1.24
CA PHE A 83 -8.43 3.15 2.63
C PHE A 83 -8.75 1.92 3.48
N ASP A 84 -9.53 0.97 2.98
CA ASP A 84 -9.82 -0.28 3.69
C ASP A 84 -8.74 -1.32 3.38
N HIS A 85 -7.97 -1.67 4.41
CA HIS A 85 -6.93 -2.71 4.36
C HIS A 85 -7.37 -4.03 4.97
N ASN A 86 -8.67 -4.27 5.11
CA ASN A 86 -9.20 -5.58 5.48
C ASN A 86 -9.43 -6.39 4.21
N SER A 87 -8.53 -7.29 3.91
CA SER A 87 -8.48 -8.05 2.65
C SER A 87 -8.50 -9.55 2.88
N SER A 88 -8.38 -10.32 1.81
CA SER A 88 -8.20 -11.78 1.88
C SER A 88 -6.97 -12.20 2.67
N PHE A 89 -5.94 -11.34 2.75
CA PHE A 89 -4.72 -11.62 3.50
C PHE A 89 -4.84 -11.37 5.00
N GLY A 90 -5.93 -10.80 5.46
CA GLY A 90 -6.21 -10.53 6.86
C GLY A 90 -6.68 -9.12 7.12
N THR A 91 -6.85 -8.79 8.39
CA THR A 91 -7.28 -7.47 8.83
C THR A 91 -6.14 -6.45 8.82
N GLU A 92 -6.47 -5.16 8.72
CA GLU A 92 -5.49 -4.09 8.87
C GLU A 92 -4.70 -4.19 10.18
N LYS A 93 -5.34 -4.60 11.27
CA LYS A 93 -4.68 -4.83 12.55
C LYS A 93 -3.58 -5.89 12.44
N GLN A 94 -3.85 -7.00 11.75
CA GLN A 94 -2.87 -8.07 11.51
C GLN A 94 -1.73 -7.60 10.61
N LEU A 95 -2.03 -6.84 9.56
CA LEU A 95 -1.03 -6.22 8.70
C LEU A 95 -0.08 -5.33 9.51
N ARG A 96 -0.61 -4.44 10.34
CA ARG A 96 0.19 -3.55 11.18
C ARG A 96 1.02 -4.31 12.22
N SER A 97 0.48 -5.39 12.79
CA SER A 97 1.19 -6.27 13.71
C SER A 97 2.37 -6.93 13.01
N MET A 98 2.14 -7.56 11.87
CA MET A 98 3.16 -8.19 11.05
C MET A 98 4.29 -7.21 10.70
N ILE A 99 3.97 -6.01 10.19
CA ILE A 99 4.96 -4.98 9.89
C ILE A 99 5.79 -4.60 11.12
N SER A 100 5.13 -4.43 12.29
CA SER A 100 5.80 -4.08 13.54
C SER A 100 6.76 -5.17 14.00
N THR A 101 6.34 -6.42 13.91
CA THR A 101 7.14 -7.60 14.30
C THR A 101 8.40 -7.72 13.44
N PHE A 102 8.28 -7.63 12.12
CA PHE A 102 9.44 -7.66 11.22
C PHE A 102 10.36 -6.46 11.42
N LYS A 103 9.79 -5.27 11.58
CA LYS A 103 10.56 -4.06 11.86
C LYS A 103 11.41 -4.19 13.13
N ALA A 104 10.85 -4.77 14.20
CA ALA A 104 11.56 -5.03 15.45
C ALA A 104 12.74 -6.01 15.28
N LYS A 105 12.69 -6.86 14.24
CA LYS A 105 13.76 -7.81 13.87
C LYS A 105 14.75 -7.24 12.84
N GLY A 106 14.57 -5.99 12.41
CA GLY A 106 15.45 -5.35 11.42
C GLY A 106 15.15 -5.72 9.98
N THR A 107 13.97 -6.29 9.69
CA THR A 107 13.50 -6.62 8.35
C THR A 107 12.49 -5.58 7.89
N GLY A 108 12.70 -4.98 6.72
CA GLY A 108 11.76 -4.06 6.09
C GLY A 108 10.66 -4.79 5.32
N ILE A 109 9.46 -4.22 5.31
CA ILE A 109 8.35 -4.69 4.48
C ILE A 109 8.19 -3.76 3.30
N ILE A 110 8.10 -4.33 2.10
CA ILE A 110 7.73 -3.64 0.87
C ILE A 110 6.31 -4.06 0.50
N GLN A 111 5.41 -3.10 0.50
CA GLN A 111 4.03 -3.30 0.12
C GLN A 111 3.88 -3.17 -1.39
N ASP A 112 3.24 -4.15 -2.03
CA ASP A 112 2.73 -3.98 -3.39
C ASP A 112 1.55 -3.01 -3.39
N VAL A 113 1.48 -2.14 -4.39
CA VAL A 113 0.47 -1.08 -4.45
C VAL A 113 -0.13 -1.01 -5.85
N VAL A 114 -1.43 -1.16 -5.94
CA VAL A 114 -2.19 -0.97 -7.18
C VAL A 114 -2.85 0.41 -7.14
N ILE A 115 -2.31 1.34 -7.92
CA ILE A 115 -2.77 2.74 -7.98
C ILE A 115 -3.29 3.14 -9.37
N ASN A 116 -3.01 2.33 -10.39
CA ASN A 116 -3.36 2.64 -11.77
C ASN A 116 -4.83 2.34 -12.08
N HIS A 117 -5.36 1.29 -11.52
CA HIS A 117 -6.70 0.81 -11.82
C HIS A 117 -7.44 0.35 -10.57
N HIS A 118 -8.75 0.54 -10.60
CA HIS A 118 -9.71 0.04 -9.61
C HIS A 118 -10.85 -0.64 -10.35
N ASN A 119 -11.56 -1.57 -9.70
CA ASN A 119 -12.64 -2.30 -10.33
C ASN A 119 -13.90 -2.28 -9.45
N ASN A 120 -14.96 -1.66 -9.96
CA ASN A 120 -16.28 -1.73 -9.35
C ASN A 120 -17.38 -1.85 -10.42
N LEU A 121 -17.36 -2.98 -11.13
CA LEU A 121 -18.36 -3.29 -12.14
C LEU A 121 -19.64 -3.83 -11.51
N GLY A 122 -20.79 -3.32 -11.95
CA GLY A 122 -22.09 -3.88 -11.65
C GLY A 122 -22.34 -5.19 -12.39
N VAL A 123 -23.45 -5.84 -12.06
CA VAL A 123 -23.82 -7.16 -12.62
C VAL A 123 -24.00 -7.18 -14.15
N ASN A 124 -24.24 -6.02 -14.76
CA ASN A 124 -24.36 -5.85 -16.21
C ASN A 124 -23.03 -5.47 -16.90
N GLY A 125 -21.91 -5.45 -16.17
CA GLY A 125 -20.61 -5.05 -16.67
C GLY A 125 -20.40 -3.54 -16.83
N SER A 126 -21.35 -2.71 -16.37
CA SER A 126 -21.18 -1.26 -16.35
C SER A 126 -20.53 -0.77 -15.06
N TRP A 127 -19.75 0.29 -15.15
CA TRP A 127 -19.19 0.93 -13.97
C TRP A 127 -20.30 1.45 -13.05
N VAL A 128 -20.14 1.23 -11.76
CA VAL A 128 -21.00 1.78 -10.70
C VAL A 128 -20.17 2.66 -9.77
N ASP A 129 -20.84 3.53 -9.01
CA ASP A 129 -20.15 4.37 -8.03
C ASP A 129 -19.43 3.51 -7.01
N PHE A 130 -18.19 3.90 -6.70
CA PHE A 130 -17.39 3.21 -5.69
C PHE A 130 -17.96 3.44 -4.29
N PRO A 131 -17.69 2.55 -3.32
CA PRO A 131 -18.07 2.77 -1.94
C PRO A 131 -17.50 4.10 -1.40
N ALA A 132 -18.29 4.81 -0.60
CA ALA A 132 -17.78 5.98 0.11
C ALA A 132 -16.93 5.52 1.30
N GLU A 133 -15.77 6.12 1.45
CA GLU A 133 -14.82 5.83 2.53
C GLU A 133 -14.50 7.10 3.30
N THR A 134 -14.34 6.99 4.61
CA THR A 134 -13.95 8.13 5.44
C THR A 134 -12.52 7.94 5.95
N TYR A 135 -11.66 8.89 5.62
CA TYR A 135 -10.28 8.91 6.08
C TYR A 135 -9.95 10.28 6.69
N ASN A 136 -9.42 10.29 7.90
CA ASN A 136 -9.11 11.49 8.67
C ASN A 136 -10.28 12.50 8.76
N GLY A 137 -11.51 11.99 8.91
CA GLY A 137 -12.72 12.82 9.03
C GLY A 137 -13.24 13.41 7.71
N VAL A 138 -12.61 13.08 6.59
CA VAL A 138 -13.06 13.47 5.24
C VAL A 138 -13.62 12.26 4.53
N THR A 139 -14.79 12.40 3.92
CA THR A 139 -15.41 11.34 3.10
C THR A 139 -15.01 11.52 1.64
N TYR A 140 -14.52 10.46 1.06
CA TYR A 140 -14.13 10.34 -0.35
C TYR A 140 -15.03 9.34 -1.03
N GLN A 141 -15.40 9.61 -2.25
CA GLN A 141 -16.14 8.68 -3.10
C GLN A 141 -15.82 8.94 -4.56
N PHE A 142 -15.32 7.93 -5.24
CA PHE A 142 -15.19 7.95 -6.69
C PHE A 142 -16.53 7.57 -7.34
N LYS A 143 -16.83 8.24 -8.43
CA LYS A 143 -18.03 8.00 -9.20
C LYS A 143 -17.72 7.15 -10.43
N SER A 144 -18.72 6.46 -10.92
CA SER A 144 -18.62 5.73 -12.20
C SER A 144 -18.20 6.63 -13.37
N THR A 145 -18.45 7.93 -13.25
CA THR A 145 -18.06 8.95 -14.25
C THR A 145 -16.61 9.42 -14.14
N ASP A 146 -15.90 9.02 -13.10
CA ASP A 146 -14.49 9.37 -12.89
C ASP A 146 -13.55 8.40 -13.62
N ILE A 147 -14.10 7.32 -14.18
CA ILE A 147 -13.36 6.35 -14.98
C ILE A 147 -13.03 6.96 -16.35
N CYS A 148 -11.80 6.79 -16.78
CA CYS A 148 -11.34 7.30 -18.07
C CYS A 148 -12.08 6.63 -19.23
N ALA A 149 -12.41 7.42 -20.27
CA ALA A 149 -13.12 6.90 -21.44
C ALA A 149 -12.30 5.91 -22.28
N ASN A 150 -10.98 5.94 -22.14
CA ASN A 150 -10.03 5.05 -22.83
C ASN A 150 -9.28 4.22 -21.78
N ASP A 151 -10.05 3.52 -20.96
CA ASP A 151 -9.55 2.57 -19.98
C ASP A 151 -9.32 1.24 -20.72
N ASP A 152 -8.09 0.98 -21.10
CA ASP A 152 -7.63 -0.27 -21.75
C ASP A 152 -7.05 -1.25 -20.73
#